data_3936d0cbec37a3ee070278a844354686
#
_entry.id   3936d0cbec37a3ee070278a844354686
#
_cell.length_a   1.000
_cell.length_b   1.000
_cell.length_c   1.000
_cell.angle_alpha   90.00
_cell.angle_beta   90.00
_cell.angle_gamma   90.00
#
_symmetry.space_group_name_H-M   'P 1'
#
loop_
_entity.id
_entity.type
_entity.pdbx_description
1 polymer ?
#
loop_
_entity_poly.entity_id
_entity_poly.type
_entity_poly.pdbx_seq_one_letter_code
_entity_poly.pdbx_strand_id
1 'polypeptide(L)'
;MKRLVSFAVALAMAFSLVLVPGCGNKGNTTPDGSSGSSASTSTPADTSGSGSGSDGSASSSAPADEPQKITGGAADPEQQVTLPEPLTLDLPQQYGTEKNYTKRDATLSVRMNYPDGEVTELASAIESWADSFAAPYRDQLAAQNESGGNLNLGYGSYTFGNQLTGVILMGNLTLGHTIAPEKVLKTFTGDRLTGKVYALNDLLLDAENGRATLKSLAAAQMGVDASTLGDSLFDNWLFTDTGLRFYLDNSGTNFTEIPYADLVGIIGVPWAQQPIDPEKPMIALTFDDGPSKNTTHLLDLFALYGGNATFFVVGSRVGAYADIAARAANNGHEMAMHTYNHAKLTVLSAEEIQQEVQSTFDAVKQYTGYECHLLRPPGGACDDFVKSTVGAMGYALVNWSIDTEDWRTRNADSTYSVVMSEARDGGIVLCHDLYEATASSMDRVIPELLAQGYQLVTVSQLLSYNADGGAQAGKLYNQK
;
A
#
# COMPACT_ATOMS: atom_id res chain seq x y z
N MET A 1 -48.72 0.47 -16.84
CA MET A 1 -48.41 -0.51 -17.88
C MET A 1 -47.01 -0.33 -18.34
N LYS A 2 -46.24 -1.36 -18.10
CA LYS A 2 -44.79 -1.48 -18.25
C LYS A 2 -44.40 -1.57 -19.74
N ARG A 3 -43.26 -1.03 -20.11
CA ARG A 3 -42.40 -1.60 -21.16
C ARG A 3 -40.93 -1.45 -20.74
N LEU A 4 -40.32 -2.58 -20.43
CA LEU A 4 -38.87 -2.82 -20.39
C LEU A 4 -38.33 -2.69 -21.82
N VAL A 5 -37.19 -2.07 -21.96
CA VAL A 5 -36.32 -2.22 -23.14
C VAL A 5 -34.92 -2.63 -22.61
N SER A 6 -34.62 -3.90 -22.88
CA SER A 6 -33.27 -4.45 -22.74
C SER A 6 -32.41 -4.00 -23.92
N PHE A 7 -31.23 -3.42 -23.65
CA PHE A 7 -30.17 -3.29 -24.64
C PHE A 7 -29.04 -4.25 -24.29
N ALA A 8 -28.91 -5.29 -25.10
CA ALA A 8 -27.72 -6.13 -25.13
C ALA A 8 -26.70 -5.50 -26.08
N VAL A 9 -25.51 -5.16 -25.57
CA VAL A 9 -24.38 -4.77 -26.41
C VAL A 9 -23.43 -5.95 -26.47
N ALA A 10 -23.34 -6.58 -27.64
CA ALA A 10 -22.34 -7.59 -27.96
C ALA A 10 -21.04 -6.89 -28.38
N LEU A 11 -19.95 -7.14 -27.64
CA LEU A 11 -18.61 -6.68 -27.99
C LEU A 11 -17.93 -7.79 -28.78
N ALA A 12 -17.74 -7.58 -30.09
CA ALA A 12 -16.95 -8.45 -30.96
C ALA A 12 -15.49 -8.04 -30.90
N MET A 13 -14.61 -8.89 -30.37
CA MET A 13 -13.16 -8.75 -30.48
C MET A 13 -12.70 -9.35 -31.80
N ALA A 14 -12.14 -8.50 -32.66
CA ALA A 14 -11.42 -8.92 -33.87
C ALA A 14 -9.92 -9.07 -33.54
N PHE A 15 -9.44 -10.30 -33.55
CA PHE A 15 -8.01 -10.62 -33.56
C PHE A 15 -7.47 -10.43 -34.95
N SER A 16 -6.54 -9.50 -35.15
CA SER A 16 -5.73 -9.41 -36.37
C SER A 16 -4.38 -10.05 -36.16
N LEU A 17 -4.21 -11.22 -36.73
CA LEU A 17 -2.93 -11.93 -36.86
C LEU A 17 -2.12 -11.29 -37.97
N VAL A 18 -0.97 -10.74 -37.67
CA VAL A 18 0.02 -10.29 -38.69
C VAL A 18 1.11 -11.34 -38.80
N LEU A 19 1.09 -12.04 -39.93
CA LEU A 19 2.15 -12.93 -40.40
C LEU A 19 3.28 -12.09 -41.02
N VAL A 20 4.50 -12.31 -40.55
CA VAL A 20 5.72 -11.80 -41.18
C VAL A 20 6.35 -12.91 -42.00
N PRO A 21 6.65 -12.74 -43.30
CA PRO A 21 7.44 -13.68 -44.06
C PRO A 21 8.93 -13.34 -43.94
N GLY A 22 9.73 -14.37 -43.68
CA GLY A 22 11.19 -14.29 -43.73
C GLY A 22 11.72 -14.53 -45.13
N CYS A 23 12.91 -14.04 -45.38
CA CYS A 23 13.96 -14.42 -46.34
C CYS A 23 15.10 -13.40 -46.18
N GLY A 24 16.38 -13.69 -46.09
CA GLY A 24 17.23 -14.77 -46.47
C GLY A 24 18.61 -14.20 -46.82
N ASN A 25 19.58 -14.63 -46.09
CA ASN A 25 20.92 -15.06 -46.44
C ASN A 25 21.98 -14.16 -47.17
N LYS A 26 23.22 -14.37 -46.68
CA LYS A 26 24.60 -14.13 -47.24
C LYS A 26 25.27 -12.81 -46.78
N GLY A 27 26.47 -12.82 -46.27
CA GLY A 27 27.54 -13.77 -46.15
C GLY A 27 28.84 -13.06 -45.74
N ASN A 28 29.70 -13.80 -45.07
CA ASN A 28 31.16 -13.77 -45.07
C ASN A 28 31.93 -12.47 -44.76
N THR A 29 32.77 -12.41 -43.77
CA THR A 29 34.17 -12.88 -43.71
C THR A 29 34.79 -12.55 -42.34
N THR A 30 35.43 -13.55 -41.76
CA THR A 30 36.52 -13.43 -40.76
C THR A 30 37.83 -13.02 -41.48
N PRO A 31 38.98 -12.70 -40.82
CA PRO A 31 39.57 -13.48 -39.73
C PRO A 31 40.42 -12.71 -38.68
N ASP A 32 40.84 -13.49 -37.69
CA ASP A 32 42.10 -13.53 -36.93
C ASP A 32 42.46 -12.38 -35.95
N GLY A 33 42.98 -12.62 -34.79
CA GLY A 33 43.79 -13.67 -34.26
C GLY A 33 44.11 -13.47 -32.80
N SER A 34 44.27 -14.60 -32.20
CA SER A 34 45.33 -15.08 -31.29
C SER A 34 45.55 -14.32 -29.98
N SER A 35 45.71 -14.88 -28.88
CA SER A 35 46.30 -16.08 -28.26
C SER A 35 46.39 -15.76 -26.80
N GLY A 36 46.25 -16.60 -25.87
CA GLY A 36 46.72 -17.85 -25.44
C GLY A 36 46.49 -17.93 -23.96
N SER A 37 45.95 -19.05 -23.49
CA SER A 37 46.66 -20.09 -22.75
C SER A 37 47.21 -19.63 -21.39
N SER A 38 46.88 -20.23 -20.27
CA SER A 38 47.08 -21.63 -19.92
C SER A 38 46.50 -21.99 -18.57
N ALA A 39 46.15 -23.25 -18.45
CA ALA A 39 45.67 -23.98 -17.27
C ALA A 39 46.81 -24.37 -16.32
N SER A 40 46.41 -24.76 -15.07
CA SER A 40 46.93 -25.93 -14.34
C SER A 40 46.29 -25.92 -12.94
N THR A 41 45.37 -26.85 -12.64
CA THR A 41 45.55 -28.20 -12.03
C THR A 41 46.61 -28.30 -10.93
N SER A 42 46.16 -28.60 -9.71
CA SER A 42 46.60 -29.78 -8.94
C SER A 42 46.09 -29.80 -7.51
N THR A 43 45.30 -30.81 -7.18
CA THR A 43 45.34 -31.55 -5.91
C THR A 43 46.44 -32.59 -6.04
N PRO A 44 46.95 -33.31 -5.01
CA PRO A 44 46.29 -33.84 -3.81
C PRO A 44 47.21 -34.04 -2.56
N ALA A 45 46.58 -34.61 -1.53
CA ALA A 45 47.02 -35.69 -0.62
C ALA A 45 47.88 -35.42 0.61
N ASP A 46 47.29 -35.93 1.68
CA ASP A 46 47.73 -36.93 2.65
C ASP A 46 48.89 -36.62 3.63
N THR A 47 48.60 -36.90 4.88
CA THR A 47 49.15 -37.94 5.78
C THR A 47 48.89 -37.59 7.23
N SER A 48 48.11 -38.38 7.97
CA SER A 48 48.46 -39.49 8.83
C SER A 48 49.20 -39.18 10.14
N GLY A 49 48.70 -39.81 11.20
CA GLY A 49 49.42 -40.03 12.48
C GLY A 49 48.47 -39.93 13.68
N SER A 50 47.84 -40.92 14.18
CA SER A 50 48.20 -42.12 14.96
C SER A 50 48.52 -41.84 16.43
N GLY A 51 47.85 -42.60 17.29
CA GLY A 51 48.24 -42.91 18.69
C GLY A 51 47.05 -42.91 19.63
N SER A 52 46.40 -43.99 19.85
CA SER A 52 46.59 -45.15 20.73
C SER A 52 46.35 -44.89 22.21
N GLY A 53 45.44 -45.57 22.74
CA GLY A 53 45.39 -46.62 23.73
C GLY A 53 44.52 -46.18 24.91
N SER A 54 43.83 -46.93 25.61
CA SER A 54 43.59 -48.35 25.84
C SER A 54 42.57 -48.49 26.97
N ASP A 55 41.71 -49.44 26.81
CA ASP A 55 41.21 -50.43 27.77
C ASP A 55 40.60 -50.02 29.13
N GLY A 56 39.46 -50.67 29.36
CA GLY A 56 38.86 -50.84 30.67
C GLY A 56 37.45 -51.41 30.63
N SER A 57 37.34 -52.70 30.28
CA SER A 57 36.13 -53.51 30.44
C SER A 57 35.89 -53.82 31.92
N ALA A 58 34.63 -53.79 32.37
CA ALA A 58 34.14 -54.66 33.41
C ALA A 58 32.60 -54.82 33.31
N SER A 59 32.21 -56.02 33.04
CA SER A 59 30.87 -56.57 33.14
C SER A 59 30.43 -56.74 34.58
N SER A 60 29.13 -56.53 34.90
CA SER A 60 28.44 -57.41 35.87
C SER A 60 26.90 -57.30 35.68
N SER A 61 26.39 -58.39 35.27
CA SER A 61 25.14 -59.14 35.57
C SER A 61 24.04 -58.41 36.36
N ALA A 62 22.86 -58.49 35.78
CA ALA A 62 21.54 -58.30 36.38
C ALA A 62 21.21 -59.40 37.39
N PRO A 63 20.24 -59.18 38.27
CA PRO A 63 19.24 -60.18 38.53
C PRO A 63 17.81 -59.66 38.25
N ALA A 64 17.00 -60.63 37.88
CA ALA A 64 15.61 -60.48 37.52
C ALA A 64 14.67 -60.24 38.71
N ASP A 65 13.65 -59.44 38.40
CA ASP A 65 12.23 -59.64 38.65
C ASP A 65 11.61 -59.90 40.00
N GLU A 66 10.74 -59.02 40.35
CA GLU A 66 9.41 -59.35 40.89
C GLU A 66 8.40 -58.25 40.47
N PRO A 67 7.13 -58.60 40.15
CA PRO A 67 6.16 -57.60 39.70
C PRO A 67 5.61 -56.79 40.90
N GLN A 68 5.94 -55.50 40.94
CA GLN A 68 5.32 -54.60 41.89
C GLN A 68 3.88 -54.28 41.49
N LYS A 69 3.01 -54.63 42.38
CA LYS A 69 1.60 -54.33 42.44
C LYS A 69 1.38 -52.80 42.30
N ILE A 70 0.76 -52.41 41.22
CA ILE A 70 0.32 -51.02 41.02
C ILE A 70 -0.86 -50.77 41.99
N THR A 71 -0.59 -50.15 43.11
CA THR A 71 -1.63 -49.52 43.91
C THR A 71 -2.01 -48.21 43.25
N GLY A 72 -3.27 -48.10 42.79
CA GLY A 72 -3.81 -46.90 42.24
C GLY A 72 -3.72 -45.75 43.27
N GLY A 73 -2.74 -44.89 43.09
CA GLY A 73 -2.72 -43.55 43.68
C GLY A 73 -3.63 -42.66 42.87
N ALA A 74 -4.58 -42.03 43.58
CA ALA A 74 -5.36 -40.93 42.99
C ALA A 74 -4.44 -39.95 42.32
N ALA A 75 -4.71 -39.63 41.07
CA ALA A 75 -3.99 -38.61 40.31
C ALA A 75 -4.11 -37.28 41.11
N ASP A 76 -2.96 -36.71 41.45
CA ASP A 76 -2.82 -35.40 42.03
C ASP A 76 -3.42 -34.37 41.06
N PRO A 77 -4.46 -33.61 41.48
CA PRO A 77 -5.10 -32.65 40.55
C PRO A 77 -4.25 -31.44 40.21
N GLU A 78 -3.01 -31.36 40.65
CA GLU A 78 -2.06 -30.28 40.37
C GLU A 78 -0.83 -30.68 39.52
N GLN A 79 -0.91 -31.67 38.63
CA GLN A 79 0.08 -31.70 37.58
C GLN A 79 -0.12 -30.48 36.68
N GLN A 80 0.59 -29.39 36.98
CA GLN A 80 0.70 -28.25 36.10
C GLN A 80 1.18 -28.73 34.72
N VAL A 81 0.23 -28.84 33.78
CA VAL A 81 0.59 -29.00 32.37
C VAL A 81 1.34 -27.73 32.00
N THR A 82 2.66 -27.87 31.86
CA THR A 82 3.51 -26.77 31.42
C THR A 82 3.14 -26.51 29.95
N LEU A 83 2.42 -25.42 29.71
CA LEU A 83 2.14 -25.00 28.34
C LEU A 83 3.47 -24.67 27.64
N PRO A 84 3.61 -25.03 26.35
CA PRO A 84 4.78 -24.63 25.60
C PRO A 84 4.90 -23.11 25.57
N GLU A 85 6.12 -22.56 25.54
CA GLU A 85 6.33 -21.11 25.37
C GLU A 85 5.65 -20.63 24.08
N PRO A 86 5.19 -19.35 24.03
CA PRO A 86 4.67 -18.78 22.81
C PRO A 86 5.66 -18.91 21.66
N LEU A 87 5.15 -19.16 20.46
CA LEU A 87 5.99 -19.33 19.30
C LEU A 87 6.61 -17.99 18.88
N THR A 88 7.93 -17.94 18.80
CA THR A 88 8.64 -16.79 18.20
C THR A 88 8.84 -17.08 16.71
N LEU A 89 8.42 -16.15 15.86
CA LEU A 89 8.56 -16.25 14.41
C LEU A 89 9.72 -15.38 13.92
N ASP A 90 10.44 -15.89 12.91
CA ASP A 90 11.44 -15.08 12.18
C ASP A 90 10.71 -14.27 11.09
N LEU A 91 9.95 -13.27 11.53
CA LEU A 91 9.17 -12.35 10.70
C LEU A 91 9.41 -10.91 11.17
N PRO A 92 9.21 -9.92 10.29
CA PRO A 92 9.25 -8.51 10.66
C PRO A 92 8.33 -8.20 11.84
N GLN A 93 8.78 -7.32 12.73
CA GLN A 93 8.02 -6.79 13.86
C GLN A 93 8.09 -5.27 13.81
N GLN A 94 7.38 -4.68 12.85
CA GLN A 94 7.43 -3.24 12.57
C GLN A 94 6.40 -2.42 13.35
N TYR A 95 5.47 -3.09 14.06
CA TYR A 95 4.38 -2.42 14.73
C TYR A 95 4.19 -2.92 16.17
N GLY A 96 3.96 -1.99 17.09
CA GLY A 96 3.53 -2.23 18.46
C GLY A 96 4.58 -2.84 19.37
N THR A 97 4.17 -3.12 20.59
CA THR A 97 4.95 -3.88 21.57
C THR A 97 4.34 -5.27 21.75
N GLU A 98 5.19 -6.26 22.03
CA GLU A 98 4.71 -7.62 22.22
C GLU A 98 3.78 -7.74 23.43
N LYS A 99 2.63 -8.33 23.24
CA LYS A 99 1.67 -8.71 24.29
C LYS A 99 1.47 -10.21 24.27
N ASN A 100 1.45 -10.79 25.47
CA ASN A 100 1.21 -12.22 25.68
C ASN A 100 -0.25 -12.44 26.07
N TYR A 101 -0.91 -13.38 25.38
CA TYR A 101 -2.24 -13.85 25.72
C TYR A 101 -2.21 -15.33 26.06
N THR A 102 -2.83 -15.68 27.19
CA THR A 102 -2.99 -17.07 27.60
C THR A 102 -4.38 -17.28 28.18
N LYS A 103 -5.13 -18.17 27.54
CA LYS A 103 -6.43 -18.64 28.04
C LYS A 103 -6.36 -20.13 28.30
N ARG A 104 -6.46 -20.54 29.54
CA ARG A 104 -6.46 -21.95 29.93
C ARG A 104 -7.89 -22.47 29.97
N ASP A 105 -8.08 -23.64 29.41
CA ASP A 105 -9.33 -24.37 29.39
C ASP A 105 -9.04 -25.82 29.75
N ALA A 106 -10.03 -26.54 30.25
CA ALA A 106 -9.90 -27.97 30.63
C ALA A 106 -9.62 -28.84 29.39
N THR A 107 -10.08 -28.44 28.23
CA THR A 107 -9.98 -29.20 26.97
C THR A 107 -8.87 -28.67 26.05
N LEU A 108 -8.88 -27.36 25.76
CA LEU A 108 -7.93 -26.73 24.83
C LEU A 108 -7.48 -25.37 25.38
N SER A 109 -6.18 -25.21 25.55
CA SER A 109 -5.56 -23.93 25.92
C SER A 109 -5.17 -23.12 24.68
N VAL A 110 -5.31 -21.79 24.76
CA VAL A 110 -4.83 -20.86 23.75
C VAL A 110 -3.64 -20.10 24.34
N ARG A 111 -2.54 -20.03 23.60
CA ARG A 111 -1.38 -19.24 23.94
C ARG A 111 -0.87 -18.54 22.68
N MET A 112 -0.68 -17.22 22.76
CA MET A 112 -0.22 -16.46 21.63
C MET A 112 0.52 -15.19 22.06
N ASN A 113 1.43 -14.75 21.19
CA ASN A 113 1.98 -13.41 21.21
C ASN A 113 1.38 -12.63 20.06
N TYR A 114 1.14 -11.34 20.27
CA TYR A 114 0.68 -10.42 19.23
C TYR A 114 1.11 -8.98 19.57
N PRO A 115 1.13 -8.04 18.58
CA PRO A 115 1.48 -6.66 18.85
C PRO A 115 0.30 -5.90 19.46
N ASP A 116 0.59 -5.05 20.44
CA ASP A 116 -0.32 -4.09 21.04
C ASP A 116 0.18 -2.67 20.78
N GLY A 117 -0.70 -1.76 20.38
CA GLY A 117 -0.33 -0.39 19.98
C GLY A 117 -1.54 0.49 19.68
N GLU A 118 -1.39 1.41 18.74
CA GLU A 118 -2.38 2.44 18.43
C GLU A 118 -3.71 1.90 17.84
N VAL A 119 -3.69 0.71 17.24
CA VAL A 119 -4.92 0.08 16.68
C VAL A 119 -5.75 -0.50 17.81
N THR A 120 -6.67 0.30 18.34
CA THR A 120 -7.44 -0.03 19.56
C THR A 120 -8.36 -1.24 19.42
N GLU A 121 -8.82 -1.55 18.20
CA GLU A 121 -9.66 -2.73 17.92
C GLU A 121 -8.84 -4.02 17.73
N LEU A 122 -7.51 -3.92 17.50
CA LEU A 122 -6.69 -5.06 17.08
C LEU A 122 -6.62 -6.16 18.13
N ALA A 123 -6.34 -5.80 19.39
CA ALA A 123 -6.24 -6.77 20.47
C ALA A 123 -7.55 -7.56 20.64
N SER A 124 -8.69 -6.87 20.66
CA SER A 124 -9.99 -7.53 20.80
C SER A 124 -10.36 -8.37 19.58
N ALA A 125 -9.97 -7.93 18.36
CA ALA A 125 -10.19 -8.68 17.14
C ALA A 125 -9.38 -9.98 17.12
N ILE A 126 -8.10 -9.92 17.52
CA ILE A 126 -7.20 -11.07 17.62
C ILE A 126 -7.69 -12.06 18.67
N GLU A 127 -7.98 -11.60 19.89
CA GLU A 127 -8.43 -12.45 20.99
C GLU A 127 -9.79 -13.10 20.68
N SER A 128 -10.75 -12.33 20.12
CA SER A 128 -12.06 -12.84 19.71
C SER A 128 -11.96 -13.87 18.59
N TRP A 129 -11.07 -13.64 17.61
CA TRP A 129 -10.83 -14.60 16.56
C TRP A 129 -10.24 -15.90 17.14
N ALA A 130 -9.22 -15.82 17.99
CA ALA A 130 -8.58 -16.99 18.58
C ALA A 130 -9.56 -17.83 19.40
N ASP A 131 -10.43 -17.19 20.16
CA ASP A 131 -11.48 -17.87 20.92
C ASP A 131 -12.52 -18.54 20.01
N SER A 132 -12.96 -17.85 18.96
CA SER A 132 -13.92 -18.36 17.98
C SER A 132 -13.33 -19.51 17.18
N PHE A 133 -12.05 -19.39 16.78
CA PHE A 133 -11.32 -20.45 16.08
C PHE A 133 -11.17 -21.70 16.96
N ALA A 134 -10.86 -21.54 18.24
CA ALA A 134 -10.65 -22.64 19.16
C ALA A 134 -11.95 -23.34 19.62
N ALA A 135 -13.11 -22.65 19.55
CA ALA A 135 -14.38 -23.16 20.09
C ALA A 135 -14.80 -24.54 19.54
N PRO A 136 -14.87 -24.77 18.20
CA PRO A 136 -15.28 -26.07 17.67
C PRO A 136 -14.35 -27.23 18.09
N TYR A 137 -13.07 -26.94 18.26
CA TYR A 137 -12.08 -27.93 18.70
C TYR A 137 -12.23 -28.26 20.20
N ARG A 138 -12.60 -27.26 21.04
CA ARG A 138 -12.98 -27.50 22.44
C ARG A 138 -14.19 -28.42 22.54
N ASP A 139 -15.22 -28.15 21.73
CA ASP A 139 -16.44 -28.96 21.71
C ASP A 139 -16.15 -30.41 21.25
N GLN A 140 -15.29 -30.57 20.23
CA GLN A 140 -14.85 -31.88 19.76
C GLN A 140 -14.12 -32.68 20.85
N LEU A 141 -13.13 -32.07 21.51
CA LEU A 141 -12.37 -32.69 22.58
C LEU A 141 -13.27 -33.07 23.77
N ALA A 142 -14.20 -32.16 24.15
CA ALA A 142 -15.16 -32.43 25.22
C ALA A 142 -16.08 -33.63 24.88
N ALA A 143 -16.57 -33.70 23.64
CA ALA A 143 -17.42 -34.82 23.18
C ALA A 143 -16.68 -36.17 23.21
N GLN A 144 -15.34 -36.15 23.02
CA GLN A 144 -14.47 -37.34 23.08
C GLN A 144 -13.93 -37.66 24.45
N ASN A 145 -14.26 -36.83 25.47
CA ASN A 145 -13.66 -36.86 26.83
C ASN A 145 -12.13 -36.74 26.79
N GLU A 146 -11.60 -36.00 25.81
CA GLU A 146 -10.18 -35.69 25.66
C GLU A 146 -9.83 -34.33 26.24
N SER A 147 -8.58 -34.16 26.63
CA SER A 147 -8.01 -32.91 27.13
C SER A 147 -6.58 -32.72 26.59
N GLY A 148 -6.02 -31.54 26.82
CA GLY A 148 -4.63 -31.24 26.44
C GLY A 148 -4.48 -30.70 25.02
N GLY A 149 -5.56 -30.22 24.39
CA GLY A 149 -5.48 -29.42 23.18
C GLY A 149 -4.72 -28.11 23.44
N ASN A 150 -3.95 -27.66 22.43
CA ASN A 150 -3.18 -26.42 22.53
C ASN A 150 -3.13 -25.70 21.19
N LEU A 151 -3.56 -24.44 21.18
CA LEU A 151 -3.32 -23.48 20.09
C LEU A 151 -2.16 -22.57 20.51
N ASN A 152 -1.04 -22.66 19.80
CA ASN A 152 0.16 -21.88 20.10
C ASN A 152 0.56 -21.05 18.89
N LEU A 153 0.52 -19.71 19.01
CA LEU A 153 0.73 -18.76 17.92
C LEU A 153 1.82 -17.75 18.28
N GLY A 154 2.65 -17.44 17.30
CA GLY A 154 3.51 -16.28 17.26
C GLY A 154 3.00 -15.27 16.24
N TYR A 155 3.69 -14.13 16.07
CA TYR A 155 3.27 -13.09 15.14
C TYR A 155 4.42 -12.49 14.34
N GLY A 156 4.04 -11.85 13.22
CA GLY A 156 4.82 -10.85 12.52
C GLY A 156 3.96 -9.61 12.28
N SER A 157 4.56 -8.46 12.06
CA SER A 157 3.86 -7.22 11.75
C SER A 157 4.60 -6.39 10.71
N TYR A 158 3.83 -5.73 9.86
CA TYR A 158 4.28 -4.87 8.77
C TYR A 158 3.61 -3.52 8.89
N THR A 159 4.22 -2.49 8.34
CA THR A 159 3.59 -1.17 8.25
C THR A 159 3.47 -0.74 6.79
N PHE A 160 2.39 -0.05 6.44
CA PHE A 160 2.20 0.56 5.14
C PHE A 160 1.86 2.03 5.30
N GLY A 161 2.73 2.87 4.78
CA GLY A 161 2.69 4.29 5.07
C GLY A 161 2.81 4.55 6.58
N ASN A 162 2.28 5.70 7.02
CA ASN A 162 2.27 6.04 8.45
C ASN A 162 0.99 5.58 9.17
N GLN A 163 0.08 4.94 8.47
CA GLN A 163 -1.27 4.69 8.98
C GLN A 163 -1.59 3.21 9.14
N LEU A 164 -1.33 2.38 8.14
CA LEU A 164 -1.74 0.98 8.21
C LEU A 164 -0.69 0.08 8.87
N THR A 165 -1.18 -0.95 9.53
CA THR A 165 -0.37 -2.07 9.99
C THR A 165 -1.03 -3.40 9.60
N GLY A 166 -0.23 -4.33 9.10
CA GLY A 166 -0.61 -5.71 8.87
C GLY A 166 -0.05 -6.59 9.98
N VAL A 167 -0.86 -7.46 10.55
CA VAL A 167 -0.44 -8.46 11.54
C VAL A 167 -0.73 -9.84 11.01
N ILE A 168 0.25 -10.72 11.05
CA ILE A 168 0.10 -12.14 10.77
C ILE A 168 0.33 -12.93 12.05
N LEU A 169 -0.62 -13.77 12.40
CA LEU A 169 -0.51 -14.78 13.43
C LEU A 169 -0.26 -16.12 12.76
N MET A 170 0.74 -16.84 13.22
CA MET A 170 1.05 -18.18 12.71
C MET A 170 1.44 -19.11 13.85
N GLY A 171 1.10 -20.39 13.67
CA GLY A 171 1.50 -21.40 14.64
C GLY A 171 0.82 -22.73 14.40
N ASN A 172 0.56 -23.42 15.50
CA ASN A 172 0.07 -24.79 15.46
C ASN A 172 -1.11 -25.00 16.42
N LEU A 173 -2.09 -25.77 15.92
CA LEU A 173 -3.12 -26.39 16.75
C LEU A 173 -2.74 -27.84 16.97
N THR A 174 -2.68 -28.29 18.20
CA THR A 174 -2.47 -29.67 18.61
C THR A 174 -3.70 -30.16 19.36
N LEU A 175 -4.26 -31.30 18.96
CA LEU A 175 -5.43 -31.91 19.60
C LEU A 175 -5.03 -33.26 20.21
N GLY A 176 -5.06 -33.35 21.54
CA GLY A 176 -4.75 -34.59 22.26
C GLY A 176 -3.34 -35.12 22.01
N HIS A 177 -3.16 -36.43 22.14
CA HIS A 177 -1.85 -37.11 22.01
C HIS A 177 -1.56 -37.73 20.63
N THR A 178 -2.51 -37.71 19.70
CA THR A 178 -2.47 -38.57 18.52
C THR A 178 -2.47 -37.88 17.16
N ILE A 179 -2.62 -36.58 17.09
CA ILE A 179 -2.75 -35.89 15.79
C ILE A 179 -1.53 -34.98 15.57
N ALA A 180 -0.98 -35.02 14.35
CA ALA A 180 0.05 -34.10 13.94
C ALA A 180 -0.46 -32.67 14.06
N PRO A 181 0.38 -31.71 14.49
CA PRO A 181 -0.01 -30.32 14.62
C PRO A 181 -0.58 -29.77 13.32
N GLU A 182 -1.76 -29.17 13.39
CA GLU A 182 -2.35 -28.45 12.28
C GLU A 182 -1.78 -27.02 12.24
N LYS A 183 -1.31 -26.59 11.07
CA LYS A 183 -0.83 -25.22 10.90
C LYS A 183 -1.98 -24.25 10.87
N VAL A 184 -1.82 -23.13 11.56
CA VAL A 184 -2.80 -22.06 11.67
C VAL A 184 -2.16 -20.76 11.22
N LEU A 185 -2.88 -20.02 10.39
CA LEU A 185 -2.51 -18.68 9.96
C LEU A 185 -3.75 -17.78 9.98
N LYS A 186 -3.59 -16.55 10.48
CA LYS A 186 -4.60 -15.50 10.41
C LYS A 186 -3.94 -14.14 10.26
N THR A 187 -4.50 -13.30 9.41
CA THR A 187 -4.04 -11.93 9.22
C THR A 187 -5.07 -10.90 9.65
N PHE A 188 -4.58 -9.74 10.07
CA PHE A 188 -5.37 -8.56 10.41
C PHE A 188 -4.70 -7.34 9.79
N THR A 189 -5.50 -6.41 9.28
CA THR A 189 -5.02 -5.11 8.81
C THR A 189 -5.71 -4.02 9.62
N GLY A 190 -4.93 -3.23 10.32
CA GLY A 190 -5.42 -2.18 11.22
C GLY A 190 -4.95 -0.81 10.79
N ASP A 191 -5.69 0.19 11.23
CA ASP A 191 -5.44 1.61 11.03
C ASP A 191 -4.98 2.23 12.36
N ARG A 192 -3.74 2.68 12.41
CA ARG A 192 -3.08 3.23 13.61
C ARG A 192 -3.67 4.57 14.06
N LEU A 193 -4.38 5.27 13.19
CA LEU A 193 -4.94 6.59 13.47
C LEU A 193 -6.39 6.53 13.89
N THR A 194 -7.18 5.67 13.22
CA THR A 194 -8.58 5.50 13.57
C THR A 194 -8.80 4.42 14.61
N GLY A 195 -7.80 3.58 14.83
CA GLY A 195 -7.87 2.44 15.74
C GLY A 195 -8.67 1.25 15.20
N LYS A 196 -9.14 1.31 13.94
CA LYS A 196 -10.00 0.29 13.31
C LYS A 196 -9.21 -0.87 12.74
N VAL A 197 -9.87 -2.03 12.66
CA VAL A 197 -9.44 -3.19 11.87
C VAL A 197 -10.29 -3.27 10.62
N TYR A 198 -9.63 -3.35 9.44
CA TYR A 198 -10.30 -3.37 8.14
C TYR A 198 -10.52 -4.79 7.61
N ALA A 199 -11.69 -5.01 7.02
CA ALA A 199 -11.88 -6.05 6.04
C ALA A 199 -11.37 -5.59 4.66
N LEU A 200 -11.01 -6.53 3.77
CA LEU A 200 -10.52 -6.18 2.43
C LEU A 200 -11.51 -5.29 1.65
N ASN A 201 -12.80 -5.57 1.78
CA ASN A 201 -13.85 -4.82 1.10
C ASN A 201 -13.92 -3.34 1.52
N ASP A 202 -13.47 -3.01 2.74
CA ASP A 202 -13.46 -1.63 3.23
C ASP A 202 -12.41 -0.77 2.49
N LEU A 203 -11.48 -1.42 1.80
CA LEU A 203 -10.39 -0.80 1.06
C LEU A 203 -10.57 -0.86 -0.46
N LEU A 204 -11.66 -1.44 -0.97
CA LEU A 204 -11.93 -1.48 -2.40
C LEU A 204 -12.59 -0.18 -2.87
N LEU A 205 -12.02 0.47 -3.90
CA LEU A 205 -12.63 1.64 -4.55
C LEU A 205 -13.94 1.26 -5.27
N ASP A 206 -14.00 0.05 -5.81
CA ASP A 206 -15.19 -0.56 -6.39
C ASP A 206 -15.46 -1.89 -5.66
N ALA A 207 -16.44 -1.88 -4.78
CA ALA A 207 -16.77 -3.06 -3.99
C ALA A 207 -17.33 -4.23 -4.82
N GLU A 208 -17.95 -3.94 -5.97
CA GLU A 208 -18.57 -4.95 -6.85
C GLU A 208 -17.52 -5.66 -7.72
N ASN A 209 -16.63 -4.88 -8.36
CA ASN A 209 -15.65 -5.40 -9.33
C ASN A 209 -14.25 -5.59 -8.75
N GLY A 210 -13.92 -4.91 -7.66
CA GLY A 210 -12.56 -4.90 -7.08
C GLY A 210 -12.06 -6.29 -6.70
N ARG A 211 -12.90 -7.13 -6.08
CA ARG A 211 -12.51 -8.52 -5.76
C ARG A 211 -12.24 -9.36 -7.01
N ALA A 212 -13.05 -9.21 -8.05
CA ALA A 212 -12.85 -9.92 -9.30
C ALA A 212 -11.54 -9.50 -9.99
N THR A 213 -11.23 -8.20 -9.93
CA THR A 213 -9.97 -7.66 -10.45
C THR A 213 -8.77 -8.17 -9.66
N LEU A 214 -8.80 -8.11 -8.31
CA LEU A 214 -7.74 -8.69 -7.45
C LEU A 214 -7.53 -10.18 -7.71
N LYS A 215 -8.62 -10.94 -7.89
CA LYS A 215 -8.56 -12.36 -8.21
C LYS A 215 -7.87 -12.62 -9.55
N SER A 216 -8.16 -11.80 -10.56
CA SER A 216 -7.52 -11.89 -11.87
C SER A 216 -6.03 -11.55 -11.81
N LEU A 217 -5.65 -10.52 -11.04
CA LEU A 217 -4.25 -10.16 -10.82
C LEU A 217 -3.50 -11.25 -10.05
N ALA A 218 -4.08 -11.78 -8.98
CA ALA A 218 -3.49 -12.90 -8.23
C ALA A 218 -3.27 -14.12 -9.11
N ALA A 219 -4.26 -14.47 -9.95
CA ALA A 219 -4.17 -15.58 -10.90
C ALA A 219 -3.05 -15.35 -11.92
N ALA A 220 -2.89 -14.14 -12.44
CA ALA A 220 -1.81 -13.78 -13.35
C ALA A 220 -0.43 -13.94 -12.71
N GLN A 221 -0.26 -13.48 -11.46
CA GLN A 221 0.98 -13.67 -10.69
C GLN A 221 1.31 -15.15 -10.46
N MET A 222 0.28 -15.98 -10.27
CA MET A 222 0.42 -17.43 -10.05
C MET A 222 0.55 -18.23 -11.35
N GLY A 223 0.26 -17.64 -12.51
CA GLY A 223 0.23 -18.34 -13.80
C GLY A 223 -0.92 -19.35 -13.92
N VAL A 224 -2.06 -19.10 -13.27
CA VAL A 224 -3.26 -19.96 -13.28
C VAL A 224 -4.47 -19.23 -13.84
N ASP A 225 -5.54 -19.99 -14.14
CA ASP A 225 -6.82 -19.40 -14.52
C ASP A 225 -7.53 -18.85 -13.27
N ALA A 226 -8.05 -17.61 -13.34
CA ALA A 226 -8.72 -16.96 -12.24
C ALA A 226 -9.96 -17.72 -11.73
N SER A 227 -10.62 -18.51 -12.59
CA SER A 227 -11.75 -19.36 -12.22
C SER A 227 -11.38 -20.50 -11.26
N THR A 228 -10.10 -20.85 -11.17
CA THR A 228 -9.60 -21.89 -10.25
C THR A 228 -9.42 -21.37 -8.82
N LEU A 229 -9.39 -20.05 -8.62
CA LEU A 229 -9.24 -19.45 -7.31
C LEU A 229 -10.62 -19.28 -6.63
N GLY A 230 -10.74 -19.82 -5.42
CA GLY A 230 -11.92 -19.61 -4.56
C GLY A 230 -11.91 -18.27 -3.85
N ASP A 231 -13.00 -17.95 -3.15
CA ASP A 231 -13.10 -16.73 -2.35
C ASP A 231 -12.22 -16.78 -1.09
N SER A 232 -11.80 -18.00 -0.67
CA SER A 232 -10.81 -18.20 0.40
C SER A 232 -9.45 -17.53 0.13
N LEU A 233 -9.16 -17.14 -1.12
CA LEU A 233 -8.02 -16.27 -1.45
C LEU A 233 -7.97 -15.02 -0.58
N PHE A 234 -9.14 -14.49 -0.21
CA PHE A 234 -9.26 -13.21 0.51
C PHE A 234 -9.36 -13.35 2.02
N ASP A 235 -9.25 -14.56 2.59
CA ASP A 235 -9.40 -14.80 4.03
C ASP A 235 -8.20 -14.30 4.84
N ASN A 236 -7.01 -14.35 4.22
CA ASN A 236 -5.76 -13.96 4.85
C ASN A 236 -4.92 -13.10 3.90
N TRP A 237 -4.88 -11.82 4.20
CA TRP A 237 -4.18 -10.82 3.39
C TRP A 237 -3.58 -9.73 4.28
N LEU A 238 -2.52 -9.08 3.81
CA LEU A 238 -1.95 -7.89 4.43
C LEU A 238 -1.09 -7.09 3.44
N PHE A 239 -0.87 -5.83 3.76
CA PHE A 239 0.15 -5.03 3.09
C PHE A 239 1.53 -5.44 3.58
N THR A 240 2.48 -5.53 2.64
CA THR A 240 3.91 -5.72 2.90
C THR A 240 4.68 -4.50 2.43
N ASP A 241 6.00 -4.53 2.45
CA ASP A 241 6.84 -3.45 1.90
C ASP A 241 6.74 -3.36 0.36
N THR A 242 6.23 -4.39 -0.31
CA THR A 242 6.26 -4.54 -1.77
C THR A 242 4.89 -4.62 -2.45
N GLY A 243 3.83 -4.94 -1.69
CA GLY A 243 2.50 -5.09 -2.28
C GLY A 243 1.44 -5.62 -1.31
N LEU A 244 0.32 -6.03 -1.87
CA LEU A 244 -0.77 -6.68 -1.16
C LEU A 244 -0.62 -8.21 -1.30
N ARG A 245 -0.34 -8.86 -0.19
CA ARG A 245 -0.09 -10.31 -0.10
C ARG A 245 -1.34 -11.06 0.31
N PHE A 246 -1.60 -12.18 -0.38
CA PHE A 246 -2.65 -13.15 -0.08
C PHE A 246 -2.03 -14.49 0.24
N TYR A 247 -2.30 -15.05 1.41
CA TYR A 247 -1.83 -16.35 1.82
C TYR A 247 -2.78 -17.45 1.31
N LEU A 248 -2.22 -18.43 0.61
CA LEU A 248 -2.98 -19.49 -0.08
C LEU A 248 -3.23 -20.70 0.81
N ASP A 249 -2.44 -20.84 1.87
CA ASP A 249 -2.59 -21.86 2.91
C ASP A 249 -2.01 -21.39 4.25
N ASN A 250 -2.10 -22.23 5.25
CA ASN A 250 -1.63 -21.93 6.61
C ASN A 250 -0.12 -22.12 6.81
N SER A 251 0.68 -22.37 5.76
CA SER A 251 2.13 -22.55 5.88
C SER A 251 2.89 -21.25 6.15
N GLY A 252 2.31 -20.11 5.72
CA GLY A 252 2.95 -18.82 5.73
C GLY A 252 4.00 -18.60 4.63
N THR A 253 4.33 -19.65 3.88
CA THR A 253 5.31 -19.60 2.79
C THR A 253 4.68 -19.71 1.40
N ASN A 254 3.42 -20.14 1.35
CA ASN A 254 2.65 -20.24 0.11
C ASN A 254 1.72 -19.04 0.02
N PHE A 255 2.10 -18.06 -0.78
CA PHE A 255 1.36 -16.83 -0.99
C PHE A 255 1.51 -16.32 -2.42
N THR A 256 0.61 -15.44 -2.82
CA THR A 256 0.76 -14.58 -4.00
C THR A 256 0.76 -13.13 -3.53
N GLU A 257 1.47 -12.26 -4.26
CA GLU A 257 1.56 -10.85 -3.92
C GLU A 257 1.33 -9.98 -5.15
N ILE A 258 0.44 -9.03 -5.03
CA ILE A 258 0.14 -8.06 -6.08
C ILE A 258 0.94 -6.79 -5.77
N PRO A 259 1.87 -6.39 -6.66
CA PRO A 259 2.65 -5.16 -6.47
C PRO A 259 1.76 -3.93 -6.35
N TYR A 260 2.20 -2.90 -5.61
CA TYR A 260 1.45 -1.66 -5.44
C TYR A 260 1.08 -0.99 -6.76
N ALA A 261 1.95 -1.04 -7.76
CA ALA A 261 1.66 -0.47 -9.08
C ALA A 261 0.41 -1.07 -9.76
N ASP A 262 0.12 -2.36 -9.50
CA ASP A 262 -1.04 -3.06 -10.05
C ASP A 262 -2.32 -2.85 -9.20
N LEU A 263 -2.20 -2.20 -8.03
CA LEU A 263 -3.32 -1.91 -7.11
C LEU A 263 -3.93 -0.53 -7.32
N VAL A 264 -3.28 0.33 -8.12
CA VAL A 264 -3.77 1.68 -8.41
C VAL A 264 -5.14 1.60 -9.08
N GLY A 265 -6.12 2.35 -8.57
CA GLY A 265 -7.51 2.30 -9.05
C GLY A 265 -8.34 1.12 -8.52
N ILE A 266 -7.75 0.23 -7.70
CA ILE A 266 -8.44 -0.92 -7.11
C ILE A 266 -8.57 -0.73 -5.60
N ILE A 267 -7.45 -0.39 -4.94
CA ILE A 267 -7.38 -0.16 -3.50
C ILE A 267 -7.37 1.34 -3.22
N GLY A 268 -8.21 1.75 -2.29
CA GLY A 268 -8.22 3.09 -1.70
C GLY A 268 -8.21 2.98 -0.18
N VAL A 269 -7.12 3.44 0.42
CA VAL A 269 -7.03 3.50 1.88
C VAL A 269 -7.81 4.73 2.34
N PRO A 270 -8.70 4.63 3.32
CA PRO A 270 -9.40 5.79 3.87
C PRO A 270 -8.43 6.60 4.74
N TRP A 271 -7.46 7.26 4.09
CA TRP A 271 -6.45 8.05 4.77
C TRP A 271 -7.11 9.12 5.64
N ALA A 272 -6.93 9.02 6.95
CA ALA A 272 -7.33 10.11 7.82
C ALA A 272 -6.48 11.34 7.50
N GLN A 273 -7.09 12.53 7.57
CA GLN A 273 -6.33 13.77 7.48
C GLN A 273 -5.33 13.81 8.64
N GLN A 274 -4.05 13.60 8.31
CA GLN A 274 -2.98 13.68 9.28
C GLN A 274 -2.79 15.11 9.72
N PRO A 275 -2.58 15.38 11.01
CA PRO A 275 -1.97 16.62 11.40
C PRO A 275 -0.63 16.73 10.68
N ILE A 276 -0.41 17.83 9.98
CA ILE A 276 0.87 18.09 9.35
C ILE A 276 1.91 18.31 10.47
N ASP A 277 2.98 17.54 10.41
CA ASP A 277 4.09 17.63 11.33
C ASP A 277 5.07 18.72 10.84
N PRO A 278 5.20 19.86 11.53
CA PRO A 278 6.06 20.95 11.05
C PRO A 278 7.55 20.61 11.06
N GLU A 279 7.95 19.54 11.77
CA GLU A 279 9.35 19.09 11.83
C GLU A 279 9.74 18.18 10.66
N LYS A 280 8.75 17.72 9.87
CA LYS A 280 8.98 16.91 8.67
C LYS A 280 8.93 17.75 7.41
N PRO A 281 9.72 17.41 6.37
CA PRO A 281 9.68 18.17 5.13
C PRO A 281 8.30 18.05 4.44
N MET A 282 7.83 19.17 3.90
CA MET A 282 6.57 19.28 3.16
C MET A 282 6.86 19.65 1.72
N ILE A 283 6.08 19.09 0.79
CA ILE A 283 6.14 19.45 -0.63
C ILE A 283 4.73 19.46 -1.22
N ALA A 284 4.42 20.46 -2.06
CA ALA A 284 3.16 20.54 -2.77
C ALA A 284 3.34 20.07 -4.22
N LEU A 285 2.73 18.95 -4.57
CA LEU A 285 2.55 18.55 -5.96
C LEU A 285 1.36 19.30 -6.53
N THR A 286 1.55 20.02 -7.63
CA THR A 286 0.49 20.84 -8.24
C THR A 286 0.34 20.49 -9.72
N PHE A 287 -0.92 20.50 -10.19
CA PHE A 287 -1.27 20.09 -11.53
C PHE A 287 -2.12 21.16 -12.19
N ASP A 288 -1.62 21.71 -13.31
CA ASP A 288 -2.25 22.78 -14.07
C ASP A 288 -3.03 22.24 -15.27
N ASP A 289 -3.91 23.07 -15.82
CA ASP A 289 -4.69 22.88 -17.06
C ASP A 289 -5.83 21.85 -16.99
N GLY A 290 -5.92 21.06 -15.95
CA GLY A 290 -6.99 20.09 -15.76
C GLY A 290 -8.39 20.69 -15.53
N PRO A 291 -9.37 19.84 -15.20
CA PRO A 291 -9.31 18.38 -15.12
C PRO A 291 -9.16 17.69 -16.49
N SER A 292 -8.64 16.47 -16.48
CA SER A 292 -8.56 15.61 -17.65
C SER A 292 -8.83 14.14 -17.29
N LYS A 293 -8.81 13.25 -18.29
CA LYS A 293 -8.88 11.80 -18.04
C LYS A 293 -7.72 11.29 -17.18
N ASN A 294 -6.54 11.91 -17.28
CA ASN A 294 -5.34 11.51 -16.55
C ASN A 294 -5.39 11.92 -15.08
N THR A 295 -6.22 12.91 -14.73
CA THR A 295 -6.46 13.31 -13.33
C THR A 295 -6.97 12.13 -12.51
N THR A 296 -7.76 11.23 -13.10
CA THR A 296 -8.25 10.02 -12.41
C THR A 296 -7.11 9.17 -11.88
N HIS A 297 -6.08 8.92 -12.69
CA HIS A 297 -4.90 8.13 -12.27
C HIS A 297 -4.16 8.78 -11.09
N LEU A 298 -4.01 10.11 -11.10
CA LEU A 298 -3.42 10.83 -9.98
C LEU A 298 -4.24 10.67 -8.69
N LEU A 299 -5.56 10.79 -8.79
CA LEU A 299 -6.46 10.58 -7.65
C LEU A 299 -6.39 9.14 -7.12
N ASP A 300 -6.20 8.15 -7.99
CA ASP A 300 -6.03 6.75 -7.61
C ASP A 300 -4.72 6.52 -6.87
N LEU A 301 -3.63 7.18 -7.30
CA LEU A 301 -2.35 7.14 -6.59
C LEU A 301 -2.44 7.73 -5.18
N PHE A 302 -3.06 8.90 -5.04
CA PHE A 302 -3.27 9.49 -3.72
C PHE A 302 -4.22 8.67 -2.86
N ALA A 303 -5.22 8.00 -3.45
CA ALA A 303 -6.09 7.08 -2.73
C ALA A 303 -5.33 5.87 -2.18
N LEU A 304 -4.32 5.38 -2.92
CA LEU A 304 -3.49 4.26 -2.49
C LEU A 304 -2.42 4.67 -1.47
N TYR A 305 -1.69 5.75 -1.74
CA TYR A 305 -0.49 6.12 -0.97
C TYR A 305 -0.71 7.19 0.10
N GLY A 306 -1.80 7.94 0.01
CA GLY A 306 -2.10 9.07 0.89
C GLY A 306 -1.47 10.38 0.44
N GLY A 307 -1.75 11.44 1.21
CA GLY A 307 -1.35 12.81 0.89
C GLY A 307 -2.38 13.56 0.04
N ASN A 308 -2.09 14.83 -0.22
CA ASN A 308 -2.96 15.71 -0.98
C ASN A 308 -2.16 16.49 -2.04
N ALA A 309 -2.85 16.93 -3.08
CA ALA A 309 -2.32 17.78 -4.14
C ALA A 309 -3.20 19.02 -4.33
N THR A 310 -2.70 19.99 -5.12
CA THR A 310 -3.49 21.13 -5.57
C THR A 310 -3.65 21.08 -7.09
N PHE A 311 -4.90 21.14 -7.55
CA PHE A 311 -5.27 21.17 -8.96
C PHE A 311 -5.67 22.59 -9.36
N PHE A 312 -4.85 23.25 -10.18
CA PHE A 312 -5.13 24.55 -10.78
C PHE A 312 -5.93 24.35 -12.08
N VAL A 313 -7.24 24.39 -11.96
CA VAL A 313 -8.13 23.97 -13.05
C VAL A 313 -8.50 25.10 -13.99
N VAL A 314 -8.58 24.81 -15.28
CA VAL A 314 -9.17 25.68 -16.29
C VAL A 314 -10.68 25.60 -16.20
N GLY A 315 -11.35 26.70 -15.88
CA GLY A 315 -12.78 26.72 -15.56
C GLY A 315 -13.69 26.11 -16.64
N SER A 316 -13.39 26.38 -17.92
CA SER A 316 -14.15 25.83 -19.05
C SER A 316 -14.09 24.30 -19.18
N ARG A 317 -13.13 23.64 -18.51
CA ARG A 317 -12.99 22.19 -18.53
C ARG A 317 -13.75 21.47 -17.40
N VAL A 318 -14.01 22.18 -16.28
CA VAL A 318 -14.57 21.56 -15.08
C VAL A 318 -15.88 20.83 -15.35
N GLY A 319 -16.79 21.46 -16.13
CA GLY A 319 -18.08 20.83 -16.45
C GLY A 319 -17.97 19.56 -17.30
N ALA A 320 -16.96 19.45 -18.18
CA ALA A 320 -16.74 18.26 -19.00
C ALA A 320 -16.18 17.07 -18.20
N TYR A 321 -15.55 17.32 -17.03
CA TYR A 321 -14.96 16.34 -16.15
C TYR A 321 -15.47 16.51 -14.69
N ALA A 322 -16.78 16.82 -14.57
CA ALA A 322 -17.40 17.18 -13.29
C ALA A 322 -17.21 16.12 -12.21
N ASP A 323 -17.38 14.84 -12.56
CA ASP A 323 -17.23 13.73 -11.60
C ASP A 323 -15.79 13.61 -11.09
N ILE A 324 -14.79 13.85 -11.96
CA ILE A 324 -13.38 13.83 -11.59
C ILE A 324 -13.04 15.01 -10.69
N ALA A 325 -13.53 16.22 -11.03
CA ALA A 325 -13.33 17.42 -10.20
C ALA A 325 -14.00 17.27 -8.82
N ALA A 326 -15.23 16.74 -8.77
CA ALA A 326 -15.95 16.47 -7.53
C ALA A 326 -15.21 15.41 -6.69
N ARG A 327 -14.67 14.35 -7.31
CA ARG A 327 -13.86 13.36 -6.62
C ARG A 327 -12.60 13.98 -6.02
N ALA A 328 -11.89 14.84 -6.76
CA ALA A 328 -10.70 15.54 -6.26
C ALA A 328 -11.02 16.35 -5.00
N ALA A 329 -12.06 17.17 -5.04
CA ALA A 329 -12.51 17.98 -3.91
C ALA A 329 -12.94 17.11 -2.70
N ASN A 330 -13.73 16.06 -2.93
CA ASN A 330 -14.23 15.17 -1.87
C ASN A 330 -13.12 14.35 -1.20
N ASN A 331 -12.04 14.04 -1.93
CA ASN A 331 -10.87 13.34 -1.39
C ASN A 331 -9.90 14.27 -0.65
N GLY A 332 -10.24 15.55 -0.47
CA GLY A 332 -9.44 16.49 0.30
C GLY A 332 -8.31 17.15 -0.48
N HIS A 333 -8.25 16.98 -1.80
CA HIS A 333 -7.35 17.76 -2.64
C HIS A 333 -7.85 19.19 -2.76
N GLU A 334 -6.93 20.12 -2.94
CA GLU A 334 -7.25 21.53 -3.13
C GLU A 334 -7.57 21.82 -4.59
N MET A 335 -8.75 22.42 -4.81
CA MET A 335 -9.13 22.98 -6.10
C MET A 335 -8.74 24.46 -6.13
N ALA A 336 -7.99 24.86 -7.14
CA ALA A 336 -7.52 26.22 -7.34
C ALA A 336 -7.79 26.67 -8.79
N MET A 337 -7.73 27.96 -9.04
CA MET A 337 -8.13 28.54 -10.31
C MET A 337 -6.93 28.70 -11.26
N HIS A 338 -7.14 28.39 -12.56
CA HIS A 338 -6.19 28.65 -13.64
C HIS A 338 -6.81 29.44 -14.80
N THR A 339 -7.68 30.41 -14.45
CA THR A 339 -8.55 31.18 -15.33
C THR A 339 -9.60 30.32 -16.07
N TYR A 340 -10.61 30.98 -16.66
CA TYR A 340 -11.69 30.24 -17.29
C TYR A 340 -11.30 29.64 -18.65
N ASN A 341 -10.56 30.44 -19.47
CA ASN A 341 -10.15 30.05 -20.80
C ASN A 341 -8.62 29.88 -20.95
N HIS A 342 -7.90 29.72 -19.83
CA HIS A 342 -6.43 29.72 -19.83
C HIS A 342 -5.85 31.04 -20.39
N ALA A 343 -6.50 32.17 -20.07
CA ALA A 343 -6.13 33.48 -20.59
C ALA A 343 -4.91 34.07 -19.87
N LYS A 344 -3.98 34.67 -20.63
CA LYS A 344 -2.82 35.37 -20.09
C LYS A 344 -3.28 36.70 -19.45
N LEU A 345 -3.27 36.79 -18.12
CA LEU A 345 -3.85 37.91 -17.38
C LEU A 345 -3.18 39.25 -17.63
N THR A 346 -1.87 39.28 -17.91
CA THR A 346 -1.10 40.53 -18.12
C THR A 346 -1.46 41.32 -19.37
N VAL A 347 -2.35 40.80 -20.23
CA VAL A 347 -2.81 41.52 -21.44
C VAL A 347 -4.30 41.85 -21.39
N LEU A 348 -4.97 41.58 -20.27
CA LEU A 348 -6.40 41.79 -20.06
C LEU A 348 -6.67 43.07 -19.24
N SER A 349 -7.85 43.66 -19.41
CA SER A 349 -8.38 44.69 -18.55
C SER A 349 -8.76 44.11 -17.17
N ALA A 350 -9.01 44.99 -16.19
CA ALA A 350 -9.43 44.56 -14.86
C ALA A 350 -10.76 43.77 -14.91
N GLU A 351 -11.70 44.22 -15.72
CA GLU A 351 -13.01 43.58 -15.90
C GLU A 351 -12.88 42.21 -16.53
N GLU A 352 -12.00 42.03 -17.52
CA GLU A 352 -11.73 40.76 -18.15
C GLU A 352 -11.02 39.78 -17.18
N ILE A 353 -10.05 40.25 -16.36
CA ILE A 353 -9.43 39.47 -15.30
C ILE A 353 -10.50 39.00 -14.31
N GLN A 354 -11.36 39.93 -13.83
CA GLN A 354 -12.42 39.59 -12.89
C GLN A 354 -13.36 38.51 -13.47
N GLN A 355 -13.73 38.64 -14.75
CA GLN A 355 -14.59 37.68 -15.41
C GLN A 355 -13.92 36.29 -15.52
N GLU A 356 -12.67 36.19 -15.96
CA GLU A 356 -11.91 34.95 -16.06
C GLU A 356 -11.79 34.24 -14.69
N VAL A 357 -11.52 35.00 -13.62
CA VAL A 357 -11.40 34.47 -12.28
C VAL A 357 -12.75 34.04 -11.72
N GLN A 358 -13.77 34.93 -11.78
CA GLN A 358 -15.09 34.65 -11.23
C GLN A 358 -15.78 33.48 -11.96
N SER A 359 -15.69 33.43 -13.29
CA SER A 359 -16.26 32.31 -14.05
C SER A 359 -15.62 30.97 -13.69
N THR A 360 -14.31 30.96 -13.36
CA THR A 360 -13.63 29.75 -12.91
C THR A 360 -14.11 29.33 -11.52
N PHE A 361 -14.18 30.29 -10.59
CA PHE A 361 -14.71 30.05 -9.24
C PHE A 361 -16.14 29.48 -9.30
N ASP A 362 -17.03 30.11 -10.09
CA ASP A 362 -18.41 29.68 -10.23
C ASP A 362 -18.51 28.25 -10.81
N ALA A 363 -17.72 27.93 -11.82
CA ALA A 363 -17.67 26.59 -12.39
C ALA A 363 -17.20 25.54 -11.37
N VAL A 364 -16.11 25.80 -10.64
CA VAL A 364 -15.64 24.88 -9.60
C VAL A 364 -16.70 24.68 -8.53
N LYS A 365 -17.25 25.79 -8.00
CA LYS A 365 -18.29 25.75 -6.95
C LYS A 365 -19.54 25.01 -7.41
N GLN A 366 -19.98 25.26 -8.65
CA GLN A 366 -21.18 24.62 -9.23
C GLN A 366 -21.04 23.09 -9.27
N TYR A 367 -19.90 22.58 -9.71
CA TYR A 367 -19.74 21.14 -9.97
C TYR A 367 -19.16 20.36 -8.79
N THR A 368 -18.46 21.02 -7.86
CA THR A 368 -17.78 20.35 -6.76
C THR A 368 -18.25 20.80 -5.37
N GLY A 369 -18.92 21.93 -5.26
CA GLY A 369 -19.21 22.59 -3.99
C GLY A 369 -17.99 23.27 -3.33
N TYR A 370 -16.79 23.16 -3.93
CA TYR A 370 -15.55 23.68 -3.38
C TYR A 370 -15.41 25.20 -3.62
N GLU A 371 -14.92 25.93 -2.64
CA GLU A 371 -14.62 27.36 -2.75
C GLU A 371 -13.11 27.57 -2.91
N CYS A 372 -12.68 28.03 -4.09
CA CYS A 372 -11.29 28.29 -4.39
C CYS A 372 -10.78 29.54 -3.67
N HIS A 373 -9.54 29.51 -3.18
CA HIS A 373 -8.86 30.63 -2.54
C HIS A 373 -7.57 31.04 -3.24
N LEU A 374 -7.07 30.23 -4.14
CA LEU A 374 -5.81 30.43 -4.86
C LEU A 374 -6.05 30.54 -6.36
N LEU A 375 -5.22 31.35 -7.02
CA LEU A 375 -5.13 31.49 -8.47
C LEU A 375 -3.68 31.29 -8.93
N ARG A 376 -3.46 30.48 -9.94
CA ARG A 376 -2.19 30.45 -10.68
C ARG A 376 -2.41 31.13 -12.03
N PRO A 377 -1.67 32.23 -12.32
CA PRO A 377 -1.74 32.87 -13.63
C PRO A 377 -1.19 31.95 -14.71
N PRO A 378 -1.87 31.76 -15.86
CA PRO A 378 -1.37 30.99 -16.98
C PRO A 378 0.03 31.42 -17.41
N GLY A 379 0.94 30.40 -17.50
CA GLY A 379 2.36 30.63 -17.81
C GLY A 379 3.13 31.40 -16.75
N GLY A 380 2.61 31.53 -15.51
CA GLY A 380 3.23 32.24 -14.40
C GLY A 380 3.28 33.77 -14.58
N ALA A 381 2.65 34.30 -15.64
CA ALA A 381 2.74 35.72 -15.99
C ALA A 381 1.91 36.61 -15.05
N CYS A 382 2.59 37.34 -14.17
CA CYS A 382 1.98 38.14 -13.14
C CYS A 382 2.74 39.48 -12.95
N ASP A 383 2.06 40.60 -13.12
CA ASP A 383 2.56 41.93 -12.80
C ASP A 383 1.79 42.57 -11.64
N ASP A 384 2.12 43.77 -11.25
CA ASP A 384 1.48 44.43 -10.11
C ASP A 384 0.01 44.81 -10.38
N PHE A 385 -0.37 44.97 -11.66
CA PHE A 385 -1.76 45.18 -12.03
C PHE A 385 -2.60 43.92 -11.81
N VAL A 386 -2.10 42.78 -12.25
CA VAL A 386 -2.73 41.47 -11.98
C VAL A 386 -2.82 41.20 -10.49
N LYS A 387 -1.73 41.44 -9.72
CA LYS A 387 -1.73 41.24 -8.26
C LYS A 387 -2.79 42.11 -7.57
N SER A 388 -2.86 43.37 -7.94
CA SER A 388 -3.82 44.30 -7.33
C SER A 388 -5.26 43.93 -7.68
N THR A 389 -5.54 43.56 -8.94
CA THR A 389 -6.88 43.19 -9.40
C THR A 389 -7.37 41.90 -8.74
N VAL A 390 -6.54 40.84 -8.75
CA VAL A 390 -6.86 39.56 -8.12
C VAL A 390 -6.93 39.67 -6.60
N GLY A 391 -6.04 40.49 -6.01
CA GLY A 391 -6.05 40.78 -4.58
C GLY A 391 -7.30 41.50 -4.11
N ALA A 392 -7.84 42.44 -4.92
CA ALA A 392 -9.11 43.10 -4.64
C ALA A 392 -10.32 42.17 -4.65
N MET A 393 -10.21 41.01 -5.32
CA MET A 393 -11.20 39.93 -5.30
C MET A 393 -11.04 38.97 -4.10
N GLY A 394 -9.98 39.13 -3.29
CA GLY A 394 -9.74 38.31 -2.11
C GLY A 394 -8.86 37.09 -2.35
N TYR A 395 -8.27 36.91 -3.53
CA TYR A 395 -7.48 35.71 -3.87
C TYR A 395 -5.97 35.96 -3.79
N ALA A 396 -5.23 34.92 -3.37
CA ALA A 396 -3.78 34.87 -3.44
C ALA A 396 -3.31 34.24 -4.77
N LEU A 397 -2.09 34.61 -5.17
CA LEU A 397 -1.50 34.10 -6.40
C LEU A 397 -0.38 33.12 -6.07
N VAL A 398 -0.25 32.08 -6.89
CA VAL A 398 0.72 31.01 -6.67
C VAL A 398 1.40 30.66 -8.00
N ASN A 399 2.74 30.69 -8.00
CA ASN A 399 3.56 30.09 -9.04
C ASN A 399 4.22 28.81 -8.49
N TRP A 400 5.46 28.55 -8.84
CA TRP A 400 6.19 27.34 -8.46
C TRP A 400 7.66 27.65 -8.17
N SER A 401 8.32 26.71 -7.53
CA SER A 401 9.76 26.75 -7.29
C SER A 401 10.49 25.56 -7.91
N ILE A 402 9.75 24.59 -8.44
CA ILE A 402 10.27 23.42 -9.16
C ILE A 402 9.46 23.28 -10.44
N ASP A 403 10.11 23.45 -11.60
CA ASP A 403 9.49 23.38 -12.92
C ASP A 403 9.90 22.08 -13.60
N THR A 404 8.97 21.16 -13.74
CA THR A 404 9.26 19.86 -14.37
C THR A 404 9.44 19.94 -15.88
N GLU A 405 9.01 21.04 -16.50
CA GLU A 405 8.96 21.20 -17.97
C GLU A 405 8.24 20.02 -18.68
N ASP A 406 7.33 19.35 -17.99
CA ASP A 406 6.60 18.17 -18.46
C ASP A 406 5.78 18.46 -19.72
N TRP A 407 5.24 19.68 -19.82
CA TRP A 407 4.52 20.20 -21.01
C TRP A 407 5.40 20.20 -22.26
N ARG A 408 6.71 20.37 -22.09
CA ARG A 408 7.71 20.43 -23.16
C ARG A 408 8.31 19.06 -23.46
N THR A 409 8.72 18.35 -22.41
CA THR A 409 9.45 17.06 -22.54
C THR A 409 8.50 15.90 -22.84
N ARG A 410 7.32 15.91 -22.26
CA ARG A 410 6.31 14.81 -22.32
C ARG A 410 6.93 13.43 -22.09
N ASN A 411 7.85 13.38 -21.13
CA ASN A 411 8.62 12.20 -20.80
C ASN A 411 8.57 11.97 -19.28
N ALA A 412 8.07 10.79 -18.88
CA ALA A 412 7.87 10.42 -17.48
C ALA A 412 9.20 10.39 -16.70
N ASP A 413 10.28 9.87 -17.30
CA ASP A 413 11.59 9.81 -16.63
C ASP A 413 12.20 11.21 -16.45
N SER A 414 11.97 12.12 -17.39
CA SER A 414 12.40 13.52 -17.25
C SER A 414 11.68 14.19 -16.08
N THR A 415 10.34 14.09 -16.04
CA THR A 415 9.52 14.65 -14.95
C THR A 415 9.94 14.08 -13.61
N TYR A 416 10.05 12.76 -13.49
CA TYR A 416 10.53 12.09 -12.29
C TYR A 416 11.90 12.59 -11.85
N SER A 417 12.87 12.67 -12.79
CA SER A 417 14.25 13.07 -12.48
C SER A 417 14.32 14.50 -11.93
N VAL A 418 13.54 15.43 -12.52
CA VAL A 418 13.49 16.83 -12.06
C VAL A 418 12.91 16.89 -10.65
N VAL A 419 11.75 16.24 -10.41
CA VAL A 419 11.14 16.26 -9.08
C VAL A 419 12.10 15.69 -8.03
N MET A 420 12.69 14.52 -8.29
CA MET A 420 13.56 13.86 -7.30
C MET A 420 14.87 14.60 -7.06
N SER A 421 15.41 15.31 -8.07
CA SER A 421 16.65 16.08 -7.91
C SER A 421 16.44 17.45 -7.26
N GLU A 422 15.24 18.04 -7.37
CA GLU A 422 14.94 19.39 -6.88
C GLU A 422 14.03 19.41 -5.65
N ALA A 423 13.50 18.24 -5.24
CA ALA A 423 12.64 18.14 -4.06
C ALA A 423 13.31 18.73 -2.81
N ARG A 424 12.57 19.60 -2.12
CA ARG A 424 13.00 20.26 -0.89
C ARG A 424 11.83 20.66 -0.03
N ASP A 425 12.05 20.85 1.27
CA ASP A 425 11.02 21.37 2.16
C ASP A 425 10.50 22.72 1.65
N GLY A 426 9.19 22.88 1.60
CA GLY A 426 8.53 24.09 1.16
C GLY A 426 8.40 24.21 -0.36
N GLY A 427 8.84 23.25 -1.14
CA GLY A 427 8.77 23.26 -2.59
C GLY A 427 7.34 23.18 -3.12
N ILE A 428 7.06 23.95 -4.20
CA ILE A 428 5.83 23.87 -5.01
C ILE A 428 6.25 23.38 -6.39
N VAL A 429 5.77 22.19 -6.79
CA VAL A 429 6.12 21.54 -8.05
C VAL A 429 5.06 21.82 -9.09
N LEU A 430 5.48 22.36 -10.25
CA LEU A 430 4.62 22.52 -11.43
C LEU A 430 4.60 21.25 -12.26
N CYS A 431 3.41 20.72 -12.48
CA CYS A 431 3.09 19.65 -13.41
C CYS A 431 1.79 19.98 -14.16
N HIS A 432 1.44 19.17 -15.17
CA HIS A 432 0.19 19.33 -15.91
C HIS A 432 -0.50 17.96 -16.06
N ASP A 433 -1.71 17.84 -15.55
CA ASP A 433 -2.48 16.58 -15.62
C ASP A 433 -3.12 16.29 -16.98
N LEU A 434 -2.84 17.14 -17.96
CA LEU A 434 -3.19 16.90 -19.36
C LEU A 434 -2.40 15.75 -20.01
N TYR A 435 -1.20 15.47 -19.48
CA TYR A 435 -0.25 14.58 -20.14
C TYR A 435 -0.15 13.23 -19.42
N GLU A 436 -0.32 12.16 -20.20
CA GLU A 436 -0.19 10.78 -19.69
C GLU A 436 1.22 10.53 -19.11
N ALA A 437 2.27 11.07 -19.75
CA ALA A 437 3.64 10.96 -19.24
C ALA A 437 3.82 11.58 -17.85
N THR A 438 3.15 12.69 -17.58
CA THR A 438 3.15 13.31 -16.23
C THR A 438 2.44 12.42 -15.24
N ALA A 439 1.23 11.94 -15.56
CA ALA A 439 0.49 11.03 -14.68
C ALA A 439 1.30 9.77 -14.37
N SER A 440 1.92 9.13 -15.39
CA SER A 440 2.75 7.94 -15.22
C SER A 440 4.05 8.21 -14.44
N SER A 441 4.59 9.44 -14.46
CA SER A 441 5.77 9.76 -13.64
C SER A 441 5.45 9.70 -12.14
N MET A 442 4.19 9.98 -11.77
CA MET A 442 3.74 10.02 -10.38
C MET A 442 3.63 8.63 -9.75
N ASP A 443 3.58 7.55 -10.55
CA ASP A 443 3.69 6.16 -10.08
C ASP A 443 4.97 5.93 -9.26
N ARG A 444 6.01 6.70 -9.55
CA ARG A 444 7.31 6.64 -8.87
C ARG A 444 7.53 7.82 -7.92
N VAL A 445 7.15 9.03 -8.34
CA VAL A 445 7.35 10.26 -7.56
C VAL A 445 6.65 10.20 -6.21
N ILE A 446 5.36 9.83 -6.20
CA ILE A 446 4.56 9.84 -4.97
C ILE A 446 5.11 8.87 -3.92
N PRO A 447 5.28 7.54 -4.21
CA PRO A 447 5.79 6.62 -3.20
C PRO A 447 7.22 6.96 -2.77
N GLU A 448 8.07 7.47 -3.67
CA GLU A 448 9.46 7.78 -3.30
C GLU A 448 9.58 9.05 -2.44
N LEU A 449 8.81 10.10 -2.70
CA LEU A 449 8.76 11.27 -1.80
C LEU A 449 8.27 10.87 -0.40
N LEU A 450 7.24 10.03 -0.31
CA LEU A 450 6.74 9.52 0.96
C LEU A 450 7.79 8.66 1.68
N ALA A 451 8.53 7.81 0.95
CA ALA A 451 9.62 6.99 1.50
C ALA A 451 10.80 7.85 1.99
N GLN A 452 11.04 9.00 1.36
CA GLN A 452 12.03 10.00 1.82
C GLN A 452 11.53 10.83 3.02
N GLY A 453 10.30 10.61 3.49
CA GLY A 453 9.71 11.28 4.65
C GLY A 453 9.01 12.60 4.35
N TYR A 454 8.82 12.95 3.07
CA TYR A 454 8.02 14.12 2.71
C TYR A 454 6.55 13.92 3.04
N GLN A 455 5.92 14.98 3.51
CA GLN A 455 4.47 15.11 3.60
C GLN A 455 3.98 15.76 2.30
N LEU A 456 3.10 15.06 1.56
CA LEU A 456 2.46 15.58 0.36
C LEU A 456 1.24 16.40 0.79
N VAL A 457 1.34 17.70 0.67
CA VAL A 457 0.35 18.65 1.19
C VAL A 457 -0.22 19.55 0.08
N THR A 458 -1.38 20.15 0.32
CA THR A 458 -1.90 21.19 -0.58
C THR A 458 -1.08 22.47 -0.47
N VAL A 459 -1.18 23.34 -1.45
CA VAL A 459 -0.50 24.66 -1.40
C VAL A 459 -0.99 25.49 -0.21
N SER A 460 -2.29 25.51 0.09
CA SER A 460 -2.81 26.22 1.27
C SER A 460 -2.27 25.66 2.57
N GLN A 461 -2.18 24.33 2.68
CA GLN A 461 -1.55 23.67 3.83
C GLN A 461 -0.07 24.05 3.94
N LEU A 462 0.67 23.98 2.83
CA LEU A 462 2.08 24.36 2.80
C LEU A 462 2.28 25.82 3.26
N LEU A 463 1.49 26.73 2.70
CA LEU A 463 1.58 28.16 3.01
C LEU A 463 1.11 28.51 4.42
N SER A 464 0.33 27.67 5.10
CA SER A 464 -0.03 27.89 6.51
C SER A 464 1.18 27.89 7.46
N TYR A 465 2.30 27.32 7.02
CA TYR A 465 3.58 27.28 7.74
C TYR A 465 4.61 28.32 7.25
N ASN A 466 4.22 29.24 6.38
CA ASN A 466 5.10 30.35 5.97
C ASN A 466 5.12 31.49 7.00
N ALA A 467 5.98 32.50 6.77
CA ALA A 467 6.11 33.64 7.66
C ALA A 467 4.85 34.53 7.73
N ASP A 468 3.95 34.44 6.74
CA ASP A 468 2.70 35.22 6.72
C ASP A 468 1.55 34.52 7.45
N GLY A 469 1.74 33.24 7.88
CA GLY A 469 0.69 32.43 8.50
C GLY A 469 -0.43 32.05 7.54
N GLY A 470 -0.13 31.90 6.24
CA GLY A 470 -1.05 31.53 5.19
C GLY A 470 -0.96 32.40 3.94
N ALA A 471 -1.77 32.07 2.95
CA ALA A 471 -1.85 32.81 1.70
C ALA A 471 -2.60 34.16 1.91
N GLN A 472 -2.00 35.27 1.46
CA GLN A 472 -2.57 36.60 1.56
C GLN A 472 -3.05 37.08 0.19
N ALA A 473 -4.23 37.71 0.14
CA ALA A 473 -4.81 38.26 -1.08
C ALA A 473 -3.84 39.25 -1.77
N GLY A 474 -3.68 39.08 -3.09
CA GLY A 474 -2.80 39.93 -3.91
C GLY A 474 -1.30 39.63 -3.77
N LYS A 475 -0.90 38.69 -2.92
CA LYS A 475 0.49 38.25 -2.81
C LYS A 475 0.76 37.05 -3.71
N LEU A 476 1.95 37.04 -4.34
CA LEU A 476 2.42 35.94 -5.18
C LEU A 476 3.40 35.07 -4.39
N TYR A 477 3.15 33.76 -4.34
CA TYR A 477 3.97 32.77 -3.67
C TYR A 477 4.58 31.81 -4.70
N ASN A 478 5.85 31.46 -4.50
CA ASN A 478 6.55 30.46 -5.31
C ASN A 478 6.95 29.22 -4.47
N GLN A 479 6.97 29.36 -3.16
CA GLN A 479 7.30 28.31 -2.16
C GLN A 479 6.79 28.73 -0.78
N LYS A 480 6.93 27.84 0.24
CA LYS A 480 6.67 28.13 1.65
C LYS A 480 7.49 29.28 2.19
#